data_0230808032236839eb75b747dc1ac42f
#
_entry.id   0230808032236839eb75b747dc1ac42f
#
_cell.length_a   1.000
_cell.length_b   1.000
_cell.length_c   1.000
_cell.angle_alpha   90.00
_cell.angle_beta   90.00
_cell.angle_gamma   90.00
#
_symmetry.space_group_name_H-M   'P 1'
#
loop_
_entity.id
_entity.type
_entity.pdbx_description
1 polymer ?
#
loop_
_entity_poly.entity_id
_entity_poly.type
_entity_poly.pdbx_seq_one_letter_code
_entity_poly.pdbx_strand_id
1 'polypeptide(L)'
;MIKEDFTFLTVATDVPKVTCVASCCRVDGGTAVLAGEYSIRLIGWVLLDGLGSGEREEIMPERQTIERAREDAREGKSPSTQAGEFVREEMHHIRTGKHGAKSTKQAIAIGLSKARRSGVKLSAPRRGSAKTKKQAKRDSSKGQSRSSRRPSARRSRATSRALKREGHRAASRSSLSRQARSSARQRGSADRHRAARKAVRTKGRARRVQAARKGARTRRRNR
;
A
#
# COMPACT_ATOMS: atom_id res chain seq x y z
N MET A 1 39.80 35.58 -6.40
CA MET A 1 39.69 35.57 -7.87
C MET A 1 40.12 34.16 -8.32
N ILE A 2 39.26 33.22 -8.24
CA ILE A 2 39.46 31.83 -8.65
C ILE A 2 38.23 31.45 -9.47
N LYS A 3 38.48 31.26 -10.79
CA LYS A 3 37.50 30.77 -11.75
C LYS A 3 37.48 29.27 -11.68
N GLU A 4 36.35 28.65 -11.41
CA GLU A 4 36.12 27.22 -11.55
C GLU A 4 35.36 26.98 -12.85
N ASP A 5 36.07 26.34 -13.79
CA ASP A 5 35.53 25.92 -15.08
C ASP A 5 34.67 24.62 -14.87
N PHE A 6 33.39 24.76 -15.08
CA PHE A 6 32.43 23.65 -15.09
C PHE A 6 32.41 23.04 -16.50
N THR A 7 33.14 21.96 -16.73
CA THR A 7 33.05 21.15 -17.94
C THR A 7 31.78 20.31 -17.92
N PHE A 8 30.87 20.69 -18.81
CA PHE A 8 29.61 19.96 -19.06
C PHE A 8 29.90 18.72 -19.89
N LEU A 9 29.83 17.53 -19.31
CA LEU A 9 29.97 16.26 -20.02
C LEU A 9 28.61 15.91 -20.67
N THR A 10 28.46 16.27 -21.95
CA THR A 10 27.33 15.84 -22.80
C THR A 10 27.51 14.38 -23.17
N VAL A 11 26.73 13.50 -22.58
CA VAL A 11 26.60 12.11 -23.04
C VAL A 11 25.64 12.10 -24.24
N ALA A 12 26.18 11.91 -25.43
CA ALA A 12 25.43 11.68 -26.65
C ALA A 12 24.82 10.26 -26.58
N THR A 13 23.49 10.19 -26.42
CA THR A 13 22.75 8.93 -26.62
C THR A 13 22.36 8.85 -28.10
N ASP A 14 23.15 8.11 -28.85
CA ASP A 14 22.81 7.70 -30.22
C ASP A 14 21.67 6.66 -30.17
N VAL A 15 20.47 7.11 -30.47
CA VAL A 15 19.34 6.23 -30.71
C VAL A 15 19.20 6.04 -32.22
N PRO A 16 19.39 4.86 -32.76
CA PRO A 16 19.19 4.63 -34.20
C PRO A 16 17.70 4.79 -34.56
N LYS A 17 17.42 5.73 -35.45
CA LYS A 17 16.10 5.90 -36.07
C LYS A 17 15.80 4.69 -36.94
N VAL A 18 14.93 3.82 -36.48
CA VAL A 18 14.35 2.75 -37.31
C VAL A 18 13.26 3.37 -38.17
N THR A 19 13.60 3.67 -39.42
CA THR A 19 12.61 4.04 -40.44
C THR A 19 11.96 2.77 -40.97
N CYS A 20 10.72 2.54 -40.57
CA CYS A 20 9.89 1.47 -41.11
C CYS A 20 9.37 1.92 -42.48
N VAL A 21 9.95 1.39 -43.57
CA VAL A 21 9.43 1.55 -44.91
C VAL A 21 8.32 0.53 -45.11
N ALA A 22 7.09 1.01 -45.20
CA ALA A 22 5.93 0.20 -45.55
C ALA A 22 6.07 -0.26 -47.02
N SER A 23 6.49 -1.51 -47.23
CA SER A 23 6.39 -2.18 -48.52
C SER A 23 5.33 -3.27 -48.42
N CYS A 24 4.33 -3.17 -49.29
CA CYS A 24 3.22 -4.10 -49.47
C CYS A 24 3.68 -5.57 -49.52
N CYS A 25 3.18 -6.37 -48.58
CA CYS A 25 3.18 -7.82 -48.77
C CYS A 25 1.75 -8.25 -49.16
N ARG A 26 1.63 -8.57 -50.49
CA ARG A 26 0.49 -9.28 -51.05
C ARG A 26 0.54 -10.73 -50.54
N VAL A 27 -0.52 -11.22 -49.96
CA VAL A 27 -0.63 -12.58 -49.45
C VAL A 27 -1.32 -13.42 -50.51
N ASP A 28 -0.50 -14.10 -51.35
CA ASP A 28 -1.00 -15.22 -52.14
C ASP A 28 -0.37 -16.50 -51.55
N GLY A 29 -1.25 -17.48 -51.31
CA GLY A 29 -0.95 -18.70 -50.57
C GLY A 29 0.31 -19.43 -50.98
N GLY A 30 1.30 -19.39 -50.13
CA GLY A 30 2.55 -20.10 -50.30
C GLY A 30 3.43 -19.93 -49.08
N THR A 31 3.89 -21.05 -48.55
CA THR A 31 4.81 -21.13 -47.41
C THR A 31 6.07 -20.31 -47.64
N ALA A 32 6.18 -19.17 -47.02
CA ALA A 32 7.43 -18.39 -47.02
C ALA A 32 8.36 -18.95 -45.97
N VAL A 33 9.39 -19.66 -46.39
CA VAL A 33 10.57 -20.04 -45.59
C VAL A 33 11.42 -18.80 -45.46
N LEU A 34 11.39 -18.15 -44.30
CA LEU A 34 12.33 -17.08 -43.99
C LEU A 34 13.55 -17.70 -43.31
N ALA A 35 14.67 -17.69 -44.03
CA ALA A 35 16.00 -17.88 -43.47
C ALA A 35 16.32 -16.68 -42.57
N GLY A 36 16.41 -16.90 -41.28
CA GLY A 36 16.75 -15.86 -40.31
C GLY A 36 16.26 -16.24 -38.90
N GLU A 37 17.03 -17.06 -38.22
CA GLU A 37 16.80 -17.50 -36.84
C GLU A 37 17.00 -16.40 -35.80
N TYR A 38 16.30 -15.30 -35.90
CA TYR A 38 16.26 -14.31 -34.81
C TYR A 38 14.94 -13.55 -34.89
N SER A 39 14.02 -13.75 -33.94
CA SER A 39 13.04 -12.74 -33.55
C SER A 39 11.60 -13.14 -33.23
N ILE A 40 11.21 -14.41 -33.27
CA ILE A 40 9.81 -14.71 -32.92
C ILE A 40 9.60 -14.93 -31.41
N ARG A 41 10.67 -15.11 -30.63
CA ARG A 41 10.56 -15.26 -29.16
C ARG A 41 10.46 -13.96 -28.38
N LEU A 42 10.84 -12.81 -28.94
CA LEU A 42 10.81 -11.52 -28.25
C LEU A 42 9.46 -10.78 -28.39
N ILE A 43 8.74 -10.96 -29.50
CA ILE A 43 7.47 -10.25 -29.75
C ILE A 43 6.31 -10.89 -28.96
N GLY A 44 6.36 -12.21 -28.75
CA GLY A 44 5.32 -12.90 -27.94
C GLY A 44 5.39 -12.59 -26.44
N TRP A 45 6.53 -12.12 -25.95
CA TRP A 45 6.69 -11.83 -24.51
C TRP A 45 6.23 -10.42 -24.13
N VAL A 46 6.33 -9.47 -25.04
CA VAL A 46 5.92 -8.07 -24.80
C VAL A 46 4.41 -7.87 -24.91
N LEU A 47 3.70 -8.67 -25.74
CA LEU A 47 2.25 -8.56 -25.91
C LEU A 47 1.43 -9.33 -24.85
N LEU A 48 2.04 -10.29 -24.13
CA LEU A 48 1.35 -11.04 -23.08
C LEU A 48 1.46 -10.40 -21.68
N ASP A 49 2.41 -9.50 -21.44
CA ASP A 49 2.55 -8.79 -20.17
C ASP A 49 1.60 -7.58 -20.01
N GLY A 50 0.99 -7.12 -21.10
CA GLY A 50 0.13 -5.92 -21.09
C GLY A 50 -1.31 -6.13 -20.60
N LEU A 51 -1.81 -7.36 -20.52
CA LEU A 51 -3.25 -7.63 -20.27
C LEU A 51 -3.57 -8.23 -18.89
N GLY A 52 -2.60 -8.35 -17.99
CA GLY A 52 -2.82 -9.04 -16.71
C GLY A 52 -2.35 -8.33 -15.45
N SER A 53 -1.70 -7.17 -15.53
CA SER A 53 -1.06 -6.52 -14.37
C SER A 53 -2.01 -5.64 -13.55
N GLY A 54 -3.03 -5.05 -14.15
CA GLY A 54 -3.90 -4.06 -13.48
C GLY A 54 -4.77 -4.59 -12.34
N GLU A 55 -5.15 -5.89 -12.34
CA GLU A 55 -6.03 -6.44 -11.30
C GLU A 55 -5.29 -7.01 -10.07
N ARG A 56 -3.98 -7.24 -10.18
CA ARG A 56 -3.19 -7.82 -9.09
C ARG A 56 -2.67 -6.81 -8.08
N GLU A 57 -2.52 -5.55 -8.47
CA GLU A 57 -1.98 -4.49 -7.62
C GLU A 57 -2.94 -4.06 -6.51
N GLU A 58 -4.25 -4.22 -6.69
CA GLU A 58 -5.25 -3.78 -5.71
C GLU A 58 -5.23 -4.54 -4.38
N ILE A 59 -4.77 -5.80 -4.37
CA ILE A 59 -4.79 -6.66 -3.18
C ILE A 59 -3.42 -6.75 -2.51
N MET A 60 -2.35 -6.48 -3.24
CA MET A 60 -0.98 -6.48 -2.72
C MET A 60 -0.64 -5.09 -2.17
N PRO A 61 0.12 -5.00 -1.08
CA PRO A 61 0.62 -3.72 -0.60
C PRO A 61 1.65 -3.16 -1.58
N GLU A 62 1.64 -1.83 -1.75
CA GLU A 62 2.60 -1.13 -2.58
C GLU A 62 4.04 -1.32 -2.04
N ARG A 63 5.02 -1.42 -2.94
CA ARG A 63 6.44 -1.59 -2.56
C ARG A 63 6.91 -0.49 -1.62
N GLN A 64 6.54 0.75 -1.89
CA GLN A 64 6.86 1.90 -1.04
C GLN A 64 6.32 1.77 0.39
N THR A 65 5.14 1.19 0.57
CA THR A 65 4.55 0.97 1.89
C THR A 65 5.31 -0.11 2.66
N ILE A 66 5.74 -1.16 1.96
CA ILE A 66 6.58 -2.21 2.57
C ILE A 66 7.94 -1.65 2.98
N GLU A 67 8.55 -0.81 2.15
CA GLU A 67 9.83 -0.17 2.43
C GLU A 67 9.74 0.75 3.65
N ARG A 68 8.74 1.63 3.71
CA ARG A 68 8.50 2.49 4.89
C ARG A 68 8.27 1.69 6.17
N ALA A 69 7.51 0.60 6.09
CA ALA A 69 7.31 -0.26 7.24
C ALA A 69 8.60 -0.97 7.69
N ARG A 70 9.49 -1.33 6.75
CA ARG A 70 10.81 -1.88 7.05
C ARG A 70 11.74 -0.83 7.65
N GLU A 71 11.69 0.40 7.18
CA GLU A 71 12.43 1.52 7.74
C GLU A 71 11.99 1.79 9.18
N ASP A 72 10.69 1.86 9.43
CA ASP A 72 10.12 1.94 10.78
C ASP A 72 10.61 0.79 11.69
N ALA A 73 10.79 -0.40 11.11
CA ALA A 73 11.33 -1.55 11.87
C ALA A 73 12.81 -1.38 12.19
N ARG A 74 13.64 -0.87 11.26
CA ARG A 74 15.06 -0.57 11.47
C ARG A 74 15.25 0.51 12.52
N GLU A 75 14.39 1.52 12.54
CA GLU A 75 14.36 2.56 13.56
C GLU A 75 13.83 2.08 14.92
N GLY A 76 13.52 0.80 15.09
CA GLY A 76 13.00 0.24 16.34
C GLY A 76 11.57 0.65 16.68
N LYS A 77 10.80 1.20 15.72
CA LYS A 77 9.41 1.56 15.96
C LYS A 77 8.55 0.33 16.19
N SER A 78 7.49 0.50 16.98
CA SER A 78 6.61 -0.61 17.37
C SER A 78 5.90 -1.24 16.13
N PRO A 79 5.58 -2.56 16.18
CA PRO A 79 4.85 -3.22 15.09
C PRO A 79 3.50 -2.57 14.75
N SER A 80 2.87 -1.90 15.72
CA SER A 80 1.65 -1.14 15.50
C SER A 80 1.88 0.12 14.63
N THR A 81 3.05 0.75 14.75
CA THR A 81 3.46 1.90 13.91
C THR A 81 3.72 1.43 12.49
N GLN A 82 4.52 0.36 12.32
CA GLN A 82 4.78 -0.27 11.03
C GLN A 82 3.48 -0.66 10.30
N ALA A 83 2.52 -1.25 11.01
CA ALA A 83 1.22 -1.59 10.45
C ALA A 83 0.36 -0.36 10.10
N GLY A 84 0.66 0.79 10.69
CA GLY A 84 0.01 2.06 10.40
C GLY A 84 0.22 2.50 8.95
N GLU A 85 1.37 2.21 8.35
CA GLU A 85 1.65 2.54 6.95
C GLU A 85 0.70 1.82 5.98
N PHE A 86 0.41 0.54 6.23
CA PHE A 86 -0.56 -0.23 5.43
C PHE A 86 -2.00 0.26 5.61
N VAL A 87 -2.36 0.69 6.81
CA VAL A 87 -3.69 1.31 7.04
C VAL A 87 -3.77 2.66 6.32
N ARG A 88 -2.70 3.43 6.30
CA ARG A 88 -2.60 4.70 5.58
C ARG A 88 -2.76 4.50 4.06
N GLU A 89 -2.07 3.51 3.50
CA GLU A 89 -2.21 3.10 2.10
C GLU A 89 -3.67 2.74 1.78
N GLU A 90 -4.30 1.89 2.60
CA GLU A 90 -5.68 1.47 2.41
C GLU A 90 -6.67 2.65 2.42
N MET A 91 -6.47 3.60 3.33
CA MET A 91 -7.27 4.82 3.36
C MET A 91 -7.04 5.70 2.12
N HIS A 92 -5.82 5.70 1.59
CA HIS A 92 -5.50 6.40 0.35
C HIS A 92 -6.20 5.74 -0.84
N HIS A 93 -6.14 4.42 -0.99
CA HIS A 93 -6.82 3.67 -2.06
C HIS A 93 -8.33 3.93 -2.07
N ILE A 94 -8.97 3.95 -0.89
CA ILE A 94 -10.40 4.25 -0.79
C ILE A 94 -10.69 5.71 -1.20
N ARG A 95 -9.85 6.67 -0.82
CA ARG A 95 -10.03 8.08 -1.19
C ARG A 95 -9.80 8.35 -2.67
N THR A 96 -8.86 7.66 -3.29
CA THR A 96 -8.54 7.78 -4.72
C THR A 96 -9.49 6.98 -5.60
N GLY A 97 -10.40 6.18 -5.00
CA GLY A 97 -11.39 5.43 -5.76
C GLY A 97 -10.91 4.10 -6.33
N LYS A 98 -9.70 3.63 -5.98
CA LYS A 98 -9.25 2.30 -6.41
C LYS A 98 -10.24 1.20 -5.98
N HIS A 99 -10.78 1.31 -4.79
CA HIS A 99 -11.87 0.48 -4.26
C HIS A 99 -12.56 1.18 -3.09
N GLY A 100 -13.70 0.64 -2.62
CA GLY A 100 -14.42 1.14 -1.46
C GLY A 100 -14.29 0.26 -0.22
N ALA A 101 -15.00 0.62 0.83
CA ALA A 101 -15.19 -0.20 2.02
C ALA A 101 -16.53 0.12 2.70
N LYS A 102 -17.23 -0.90 3.17
CA LYS A 102 -18.50 -0.76 3.89
C LYS A 102 -18.38 0.06 5.17
N SER A 103 -17.23 0.01 5.83
CA SER A 103 -16.99 0.74 7.07
C SER A 103 -15.52 1.03 7.30
N THR A 104 -15.22 2.07 8.10
CA THR A 104 -13.85 2.37 8.55
C THR A 104 -13.18 1.18 9.25
N LYS A 105 -13.96 0.39 10.00
CA LYS A 105 -13.44 -0.82 10.66
C LYS A 105 -12.96 -1.85 9.64
N GLN A 106 -13.69 -2.03 8.55
CA GLN A 106 -13.30 -2.94 7.46
C GLN A 106 -12.01 -2.46 6.77
N ALA A 107 -11.93 -1.18 6.42
CA ALA A 107 -10.74 -0.60 5.82
C ALA A 107 -9.49 -0.79 6.72
N ILE A 108 -9.61 -0.50 8.01
CA ILE A 108 -8.54 -0.76 8.98
C ILE A 108 -8.17 -2.26 9.03
N ALA A 109 -9.18 -3.15 9.02
CA ALA A 109 -8.93 -4.59 9.07
C ALA A 109 -8.20 -5.11 7.83
N ILE A 110 -8.50 -4.57 6.64
CA ILE A 110 -7.79 -4.88 5.39
C ILE A 110 -6.33 -4.45 5.51
N GLY A 111 -6.05 -3.20 5.91
CA GLY A 111 -4.69 -2.70 6.10
C GLY A 111 -3.89 -3.53 7.12
N LEU A 112 -4.48 -3.89 8.26
CA LEU A 112 -3.82 -4.75 9.26
C LEU A 112 -3.59 -6.18 8.74
N SER A 113 -4.48 -6.71 7.90
CA SER A 113 -4.31 -8.02 7.25
C SER A 113 -3.15 -7.98 6.25
N LYS A 114 -3.06 -6.92 5.42
CA LYS A 114 -1.93 -6.68 4.51
C LYS A 114 -0.60 -6.60 5.29
N ALA A 115 -0.54 -5.84 6.38
CA ALA A 115 0.63 -5.71 7.25
C ALA A 115 1.11 -7.06 7.79
N ARG A 116 0.21 -7.90 8.33
CA ARG A 116 0.57 -9.22 8.85
C ARG A 116 1.14 -10.13 7.75
N ARG A 117 0.52 -10.12 6.57
CA ARG A 117 0.97 -10.92 5.41
C ARG A 117 2.29 -10.43 4.85
N SER A 118 2.63 -9.16 5.02
CA SER A 118 3.94 -8.59 4.64
C SER A 118 5.04 -8.85 5.69
N GLY A 119 4.76 -9.63 6.74
CA GLY A 119 5.74 -10.03 7.73
C GLY A 119 5.84 -9.14 8.96
N VAL A 120 5.00 -8.09 9.10
CA VAL A 120 4.97 -7.28 10.32
C VAL A 120 4.49 -8.13 11.50
N LYS A 121 5.28 -8.23 12.57
CA LYS A 121 5.02 -9.03 13.78
C LYS A 121 3.91 -8.42 14.64
N LEU A 122 2.73 -8.28 14.07
CA LEU A 122 1.57 -7.70 14.74
C LEU A 122 0.74 -8.78 15.44
N SER A 123 0.65 -8.72 16.76
CA SER A 123 -0.13 -9.67 17.56
C SER A 123 -1.63 -9.67 17.19
N ALA A 124 -2.28 -10.79 17.42
CA ALA A 124 -3.72 -10.90 17.25
C ALA A 124 -4.46 -9.95 18.22
N PRO A 125 -5.64 -9.43 17.86
CA PRO A 125 -6.38 -8.52 18.71
C PRO A 125 -6.84 -9.23 19.99
N ARG A 126 -6.63 -8.59 21.15
CA ARG A 126 -7.11 -9.11 22.45
C ARG A 126 -8.63 -9.18 22.52
N ARG A 127 -9.31 -8.14 22.00
CA ARG A 127 -10.77 -8.01 21.91
C ARG A 127 -11.22 -8.31 20.48
N GLY A 128 -12.36 -8.95 20.32
CA GLY A 128 -12.93 -9.32 19.03
C GLY A 128 -13.43 -10.76 18.99
N SER A 129 -14.19 -11.10 17.95
CA SER A 129 -14.74 -12.45 17.78
C SER A 129 -13.63 -13.50 17.60
N ALA A 130 -13.93 -14.74 17.93
CA ALA A 130 -13.02 -15.88 17.68
C ALA A 130 -12.62 -15.97 16.20
N LYS A 131 -13.53 -15.67 15.28
CA LYS A 131 -13.30 -15.62 13.84
C LYS A 131 -12.23 -14.58 13.48
N THR A 132 -12.31 -13.36 14.05
CA THR A 132 -11.32 -12.29 13.80
C THR A 132 -9.95 -12.68 14.36
N LYS A 133 -9.88 -13.26 15.54
CA LYS A 133 -8.63 -13.74 16.15
C LYS A 133 -8.00 -14.86 15.31
N LYS A 134 -8.79 -15.82 14.86
CA LYS A 134 -8.35 -16.92 13.97
C LYS A 134 -7.82 -16.39 12.63
N GLN A 135 -8.50 -15.40 12.03
CA GLN A 135 -8.06 -14.77 10.80
C GLN A 135 -6.72 -14.03 11.00
N ALA A 136 -6.58 -13.28 12.08
CA ALA A 136 -5.33 -12.58 12.39
C ALA A 136 -4.13 -13.53 12.54
N LYS A 137 -4.33 -14.66 13.23
CA LYS A 137 -3.30 -15.72 13.34
C LYS A 137 -2.92 -16.30 11.97
N ARG A 138 -3.90 -16.61 11.12
CA ARG A 138 -3.66 -17.10 9.74
C ARG A 138 -2.87 -16.10 8.91
N ASP A 139 -3.20 -14.82 8.99
CA ASP A 139 -2.50 -13.77 8.24
C ASP A 139 -1.05 -13.63 8.71
N SER A 140 -0.79 -13.74 10.01
CA SER A 140 0.57 -13.73 10.57
C SER A 140 1.37 -14.97 10.12
N SER A 141 0.77 -16.15 10.17
CA SER A 141 1.44 -17.38 9.68
C SER A 141 1.80 -17.30 8.21
N LYS A 142 0.92 -16.71 7.38
CA LYS A 142 1.22 -16.48 5.95
C LYS A 142 2.38 -15.52 5.72
N GLY A 143 2.51 -14.49 6.54
CA GLY A 143 3.61 -13.53 6.45
C GLY A 143 4.95 -14.10 6.91
N GLN A 144 4.94 -15.15 7.73
CA GLN A 144 6.14 -15.83 8.22
C GLN A 144 6.58 -16.98 7.32
N SER A 145 5.64 -17.59 6.56
CA SER A 145 5.97 -18.69 5.67
C SER A 145 6.61 -18.17 4.38
N ARG A 146 7.75 -18.76 3.98
CA ARG A 146 8.41 -18.51 2.69
C ARG A 146 7.57 -18.96 1.50
N SER A 147 6.67 -19.91 1.69
CA SER A 147 5.79 -20.46 0.67
C SER A 147 4.51 -19.62 0.59
N SER A 148 4.46 -18.68 -0.31
CA SER A 148 3.26 -17.93 -0.63
C SER A 148 2.49 -18.63 -1.75
N ARG A 149 1.56 -19.51 -1.39
CA ARG A 149 0.58 -20.00 -2.37
C ARG A 149 -0.20 -18.82 -2.93
N ARG A 150 -0.18 -18.68 -4.25
CA ARG A 150 -0.97 -17.62 -4.93
C ARG A 150 -2.45 -17.75 -4.57
N PRO A 151 -3.14 -16.64 -4.28
CA PRO A 151 -4.59 -16.67 -4.09
C PRO A 151 -5.27 -17.21 -5.35
N SER A 152 -6.36 -17.93 -5.20
CA SER A 152 -7.19 -18.34 -6.33
C SER A 152 -7.69 -17.09 -7.08
N ALA A 153 -7.45 -17.03 -8.39
CA ALA A 153 -7.87 -15.90 -9.24
C ALA A 153 -9.38 -15.63 -9.12
N ARG A 154 -10.21 -16.68 -9.02
CA ARG A 154 -11.66 -16.57 -8.82
C ARG A 154 -12.01 -15.83 -7.53
N ARG A 155 -11.33 -16.16 -6.39
CA ARG A 155 -11.56 -15.48 -5.11
C ARG A 155 -11.07 -14.04 -5.14
N SER A 156 -9.92 -13.79 -5.76
CA SER A 156 -9.36 -12.46 -5.91
C SER A 156 -10.33 -11.54 -6.66
N ARG A 157 -10.77 -11.97 -7.84
CA ARG A 157 -11.76 -11.21 -8.64
C ARG A 157 -13.06 -10.99 -7.90
N ALA A 158 -13.59 -11.99 -7.17
CA ALA A 158 -14.82 -11.83 -6.40
C ALA A 158 -14.65 -10.79 -5.29
N THR A 159 -13.51 -10.79 -4.59
CA THR A 159 -13.23 -9.82 -3.52
C THR A 159 -13.06 -8.40 -4.10
N SER A 160 -12.30 -8.23 -5.18
CA SER A 160 -12.15 -6.94 -5.87
C SER A 160 -13.49 -6.39 -6.34
N ARG A 161 -14.31 -7.21 -6.99
CA ARG A 161 -15.65 -6.79 -7.43
C ARG A 161 -16.54 -6.37 -6.25
N ALA A 162 -16.48 -7.08 -5.14
CA ALA A 162 -17.25 -6.72 -3.95
C ALA A 162 -16.77 -5.39 -3.36
N LEU A 163 -15.44 -5.16 -3.27
CA LEU A 163 -14.88 -3.91 -2.76
C LEU A 163 -15.15 -2.73 -3.70
N LYS A 164 -15.10 -2.92 -5.02
CA LYS A 164 -15.43 -1.86 -6.01
C LYS A 164 -16.88 -1.38 -5.93
N ARG A 165 -17.82 -2.23 -5.46
CA ARG A 165 -19.21 -1.84 -5.21
C ARG A 165 -19.43 -1.06 -3.93
N GLU A 166 -18.46 -1.07 -3.01
CA GLU A 166 -18.58 -0.38 -1.74
C GLU A 166 -18.27 1.12 -1.89
N GLY A 167 -18.89 1.93 -1.04
CA GLY A 167 -18.68 3.37 -1.07
C GLY A 167 -17.35 3.85 -0.47
N HIS A 168 -16.95 5.07 -0.80
CA HIS A 168 -15.69 5.68 -0.33
C HIS A 168 -15.81 6.42 1.01
N ARG A 169 -17.03 6.56 1.56
CA ARG A 169 -17.30 7.30 2.81
C ARG A 169 -16.56 6.76 4.04
N ALA A 170 -16.15 5.49 4.00
CA ALA A 170 -15.39 4.83 5.07
C ALA A 170 -14.07 5.53 5.40
N ALA A 171 -13.40 6.13 4.42
CA ALA A 171 -12.15 6.86 4.58
C ALA A 171 -12.32 8.37 4.79
N SER A 172 -13.55 8.87 4.95
CA SER A 172 -13.81 10.27 5.24
C SER A 172 -13.29 10.69 6.62
N ARG A 173 -12.92 11.97 6.77
CA ARG A 173 -12.46 12.52 8.06
C ARG A 173 -13.50 12.32 9.17
N SER A 174 -14.78 12.50 8.86
CA SER A 174 -15.88 12.32 9.82
C SER A 174 -16.02 10.87 10.29
N SER A 175 -15.94 9.90 9.37
CA SER A 175 -16.01 8.47 9.68
C SER A 175 -14.81 8.01 10.52
N LEU A 176 -13.59 8.45 10.16
CA LEU A 176 -12.38 8.19 10.93
C LEU A 176 -12.44 8.81 12.34
N SER A 177 -12.93 10.04 12.46
CA SER A 177 -13.11 10.71 13.77
C SER A 177 -14.11 9.96 14.65
N ARG A 178 -15.25 9.54 14.11
CA ARG A 178 -16.23 8.71 14.84
C ARG A 178 -15.63 7.40 15.29
N GLN A 179 -14.89 6.71 14.41
CA GLN A 179 -14.21 5.46 14.76
C GLN A 179 -13.17 5.66 15.85
N ALA A 180 -12.36 6.72 15.79
CA ALA A 180 -11.36 7.04 16.82
C ALA A 180 -12.02 7.31 18.17
N ARG A 181 -13.10 8.09 18.21
CA ARG A 181 -13.86 8.38 19.43
C ARG A 181 -14.49 7.12 20.03
N SER A 182 -15.11 6.28 19.18
CA SER A 182 -15.69 5.01 19.62
C SER A 182 -14.62 4.10 20.23
N SER A 183 -13.48 3.94 19.56
CA SER A 183 -12.36 3.13 20.06
C SER A 183 -11.78 3.69 21.37
N ALA A 184 -11.69 5.02 21.52
CA ALA A 184 -11.23 5.66 22.75
C ALA A 184 -12.19 5.41 23.92
N ARG A 185 -13.51 5.47 23.68
CA ARG A 185 -14.52 5.14 24.71
C ARG A 185 -14.42 3.69 25.18
N GLN A 186 -14.20 2.74 24.24
CA GLN A 186 -14.11 1.30 24.55
C GLN A 186 -12.85 0.93 25.35
N ARG A 187 -11.80 1.75 25.35
CA ARG A 187 -10.54 1.46 26.08
C ARG A 187 -10.65 1.60 27.60
N GLY A 188 -11.66 2.26 28.11
CA GLY A 188 -11.76 2.57 29.54
C GLY A 188 -10.81 3.68 29.99
N SER A 189 -11.01 4.19 31.21
CA SER A 189 -10.22 5.28 31.77
C SER A 189 -8.77 4.86 32.07
N ALA A 190 -8.57 3.72 32.68
CA ALA A 190 -7.25 3.20 33.03
C ALA A 190 -6.32 3.03 31.81
N ASP A 191 -6.82 2.51 30.68
CA ASP A 191 -6.03 2.37 29.46
C ASP A 191 -5.69 3.72 28.84
N ARG A 192 -6.59 4.69 28.92
CA ARG A 192 -6.35 6.06 28.47
C ARG A 192 -5.27 6.75 29.30
N HIS A 193 -5.31 6.58 30.63
CA HIS A 193 -4.28 7.10 31.53
C HIS A 193 -2.92 6.46 31.26
N ARG A 194 -2.85 5.15 31.05
CA ARG A 194 -1.61 4.46 30.66
C ARG A 194 -1.04 5.00 29.34
N ALA A 195 -1.88 5.18 28.34
CA ALA A 195 -1.47 5.75 27.05
C ALA A 195 -0.96 7.21 27.19
N ALA A 196 -1.64 8.01 28.02
CA ALA A 196 -1.21 9.38 28.31
C ALA A 196 0.16 9.42 29.01
N ARG A 197 0.37 8.59 30.05
CA ARG A 197 1.66 8.45 30.73
C ARG A 197 2.78 8.02 29.77
N LYS A 198 2.50 7.04 28.91
CA LYS A 198 3.46 6.62 27.85
C LYS A 198 3.78 7.77 26.91
N ALA A 199 2.79 8.54 26.45
CA ALA A 199 3.01 9.69 25.58
C ALA A 199 3.85 10.79 26.26
N VAL A 200 3.66 11.01 27.57
CA VAL A 200 4.49 11.94 28.35
C VAL A 200 5.96 11.49 28.36
N ARG A 201 6.22 10.19 28.57
CA ARG A 201 7.58 9.63 28.59
C ARG A 201 8.27 9.72 27.24
N THR A 202 7.52 9.45 26.15
CA THR A 202 8.12 9.36 24.79
C THR A 202 8.24 10.72 24.08
N LYS A 203 7.36 11.68 24.35
CA LYS A 203 7.34 12.94 23.58
C LYS A 203 8.18 14.08 24.15
N GLY A 204 8.71 13.96 25.34
CA GLY A 204 9.44 15.06 25.97
C GLY A 204 8.58 16.34 26.21
N ARG A 205 9.10 17.25 27.03
CA ARG A 205 8.38 18.51 27.41
C ARG A 205 8.13 19.44 26.19
N ALA A 206 9.15 19.68 25.37
CA ALA A 206 9.08 20.61 24.26
C ALA A 206 8.02 20.21 23.21
N ARG A 207 7.99 18.96 22.79
CA ARG A 207 6.99 18.45 21.84
C ARG A 207 5.56 18.49 22.38
N ARG A 208 5.38 18.32 23.71
CA ARG A 208 4.06 18.44 24.37
C ARG A 208 3.56 19.87 24.34
N VAL A 209 4.43 20.85 24.64
CA VAL A 209 4.08 22.29 24.57
C VAL A 209 3.71 22.69 23.15
N GLN A 210 4.48 22.27 22.14
CA GLN A 210 4.14 22.52 20.73
C GLN A 210 2.78 21.92 20.33
N ALA A 211 2.51 20.69 20.73
CA ALA A 211 1.22 20.05 20.47
C ALA A 211 0.05 20.77 21.14
N ALA A 212 0.23 21.24 22.38
CA ALA A 212 -0.77 22.02 23.11
C ALA A 212 -1.04 23.37 22.41
N ARG A 213 0.00 24.11 22.02
CA ARG A 213 -0.11 25.37 21.27
C ARG A 213 -0.81 25.17 19.93
N LYS A 214 -0.47 24.10 19.18
CA LYS A 214 -1.15 23.77 17.92
C LYS A 214 -2.63 23.46 18.16
N GLY A 215 -2.96 22.68 19.19
CA GLY A 215 -4.34 22.37 19.54
C GLY A 215 -5.15 23.62 19.96
N ALA A 216 -4.54 24.56 20.67
CA ALA A 216 -5.17 25.83 21.04
C ALA A 216 -5.48 26.69 19.80
N ARG A 217 -4.52 26.81 18.86
CA ARG A 217 -4.73 27.52 17.59
C ARG A 217 -5.88 26.92 16.77
N THR A 218 -5.94 25.57 16.68
CA THR A 218 -7.02 24.88 15.95
C THR A 218 -8.38 25.15 16.59
N ARG A 219 -8.48 25.13 17.92
CA ARG A 219 -9.72 25.45 18.64
C ARG A 219 -10.18 26.87 18.42
N ARG A 220 -9.25 27.86 18.44
CA ARG A 220 -9.59 29.27 18.13
C ARG A 220 -10.12 29.43 16.70
N ARG A 221 -9.54 28.72 15.72
CA ARG A 221 -9.98 28.82 14.33
C ARG A 221 -11.32 28.16 14.04
N ASN A 222 -11.74 27.22 14.87
CA ASN A 222 -13.00 26.45 14.70
C ASN A 222 -14.13 26.96 15.61
N ARG A 223 -13.96 28.09 16.31
CA ARG A 223 -14.99 28.87 16.99
C ARG A 223 -15.48 29.99 16.07
#